data_7d97096d2e2947cb4af1d40550e06f3b
#
_entry.id   7d97096d2e2947cb4af1d40550e06f3b
#
_cell.length_a   1.000
_cell.length_b   1.000
_cell.length_c   1.000
_cell.angle_alpha   90.00
_cell.angle_beta   90.00
_cell.angle_gamma   90.00
#
_symmetry.space_group_name_H-M   'P 1'
#
loop_
_entity.id
_entity.type
_entity.pdbx_description
1 polymer ?
#
loop_
_entity_poly.entity_id
_entity_poly.type
_entity_poly.pdbx_seq_one_letter_code
_entity_poly.pdbx_strand_id
1 'polypeptide(L)'
;MDHTIVHFEIPADQPERAAKFYRELFGWEINRWEGSADGGGGMEYWMVNTVPTNADGMPSRPGVNGGLMRRMMPGQTPVNYIGVADLDEFVRKAERLGAKVLMPKSPVPNMGWFAQLSDTEGNVFAIWQNDAKAGAEGQMAGEKAGNAR
;
A
#
# COMPACT_ATOMS: atom_id res chain seq x y z
N MET A 1 -3.34 -13.74 -14.02
CA MET A 1 -3.74 -12.90 -12.86
C MET A 1 -4.55 -11.72 -13.34
N ASP A 2 -5.68 -11.52 -12.74
CA ASP A 2 -6.51 -10.34 -13.03
C ASP A 2 -5.90 -9.12 -12.36
N HIS A 3 -5.72 -8.05 -13.11
CA HIS A 3 -5.16 -6.81 -12.60
C HIS A 3 -6.27 -5.95 -12.02
N THR A 4 -6.75 -6.35 -10.85
CA THR A 4 -7.85 -5.66 -10.16
C THR A 4 -7.33 -4.69 -9.12
N ILE A 5 -8.20 -3.79 -8.66
CA ILE A 5 -7.91 -2.96 -7.49
C ILE A 5 -8.04 -3.87 -6.27
N VAL A 6 -6.92 -4.03 -5.54
CA VAL A 6 -6.85 -4.94 -4.38
C VAL A 6 -6.74 -4.21 -3.06
N HIS A 7 -6.50 -2.90 -3.09
CA HIS A 7 -6.29 -2.09 -1.90
C HIS A 7 -6.51 -0.62 -2.27
N PHE A 8 -6.91 0.20 -1.31
CA PHE A 8 -6.95 1.65 -1.46
C PHE A 8 -6.31 2.30 -0.24
N GLU A 9 -5.87 3.55 -0.39
CA GLU A 9 -5.40 4.36 0.74
C GLU A 9 -6.11 5.70 0.76
N ILE A 10 -6.57 6.10 1.94
CA ILE A 10 -7.24 7.38 2.16
C ILE A 10 -6.33 8.25 3.02
N PRO A 11 -5.78 9.36 2.48
CA PRO A 11 -5.01 10.29 3.29
C PRO A 11 -5.94 11.18 4.11
N ALA A 12 -5.53 11.50 5.33
CA ALA A 12 -6.32 12.34 6.22
C ALA A 12 -5.43 13.24 7.07
N ASP A 13 -5.83 14.50 7.24
CA ASP A 13 -5.12 15.41 8.13
C ASP A 13 -5.30 15.01 9.59
N GLN A 14 -6.47 14.47 9.92
CA GLN A 14 -6.79 13.93 11.25
C GLN A 14 -7.35 12.52 11.07
N PRO A 15 -6.50 11.49 11.08
CA PRO A 15 -6.93 10.10 10.80
C PRO A 15 -8.05 9.59 11.71
N GLU A 16 -8.00 9.87 13.01
CA GLU A 16 -9.07 9.41 13.91
C GLU A 16 -10.41 10.10 13.61
N ARG A 17 -10.40 11.34 13.18
CA ARG A 17 -11.61 12.03 12.76
C ARG A 17 -12.20 11.39 11.49
N ALA A 18 -11.36 11.06 10.52
CA ALA A 18 -11.79 10.38 9.31
C ALA A 18 -12.28 8.97 9.62
N ALA A 19 -11.57 8.24 10.47
CA ALA A 19 -11.98 6.89 10.87
C ALA A 19 -13.35 6.90 11.54
N LYS A 20 -13.59 7.81 12.46
CA LYS A 20 -14.89 7.96 13.11
C LYS A 20 -15.99 8.23 12.09
N PHE A 21 -15.74 9.12 11.14
CA PHE A 21 -16.69 9.45 10.08
C PHE A 21 -17.12 8.22 9.29
N TYR A 22 -16.15 7.43 8.81
CA TYR A 22 -16.45 6.24 8.01
C TYR A 22 -17.07 5.11 8.82
N ARG A 23 -16.66 4.95 10.09
CA ARG A 23 -17.29 3.96 10.99
C ARG A 23 -18.77 4.28 11.20
N GLU A 24 -19.09 5.52 11.48
CA GLU A 24 -20.46 5.96 11.76
C GLU A 24 -21.33 5.92 10.49
N LEU A 25 -20.76 6.32 9.35
CA LEU A 25 -21.55 6.43 8.11
C LEU A 25 -21.79 5.06 7.47
N PHE A 26 -20.76 4.21 7.38
CA PHE A 26 -20.83 2.95 6.64
C PHE A 26 -20.68 1.71 7.52
N GLY A 27 -20.35 1.87 8.78
CA GLY A 27 -20.10 0.72 9.66
C GLY A 27 -18.79 0.00 9.34
N TRP A 28 -17.87 0.66 8.66
CA TRP A 28 -16.57 0.05 8.35
C TRP A 28 -15.79 -0.21 9.63
N GLU A 29 -15.07 -1.32 9.67
CA GLU A 29 -14.16 -1.64 10.76
C GLU A 29 -12.81 -0.99 10.46
N ILE A 30 -12.40 -0.01 11.28
CA ILE A 30 -11.15 0.72 11.09
C ILE A 30 -10.36 0.65 12.39
N ASN A 31 -9.19 0.02 12.32
CA ASN A 31 -8.34 -0.21 13.49
C ASN A 31 -6.91 0.20 13.18
N ARG A 32 -6.25 0.83 14.14
CA ARG A 32 -4.85 1.18 13.99
C ARG A 32 -4.00 -0.08 13.82
N TRP A 33 -3.11 -0.05 12.82
CA TRP A 33 -2.22 -1.17 12.55
C TRP A 33 -1.07 -1.16 13.54
N GLU A 34 -1.01 -2.18 14.37
CA GLU A 34 0.00 -2.30 15.43
C GLU A 34 1.42 -2.50 14.89
N GLY A 35 1.56 -3.13 13.72
CA GLY A 35 2.86 -3.34 13.08
C GLY A 35 3.56 -2.05 12.66
N SER A 36 2.87 -0.92 12.61
CA SER A 36 3.47 0.36 12.28
C SER A 36 4.29 0.97 13.42
N ALA A 37 4.11 0.48 14.65
CA ALA A 37 4.82 0.99 15.83
C ALA A 37 6.24 0.46 15.97
N ASP A 38 6.59 -0.65 15.32
CA ASP A 38 7.83 -1.39 15.55
C ASP A 38 8.94 -1.14 14.52
N GLY A 39 9.14 0.10 14.13
CA GLY A 39 10.31 0.44 13.31
C GLY A 39 10.06 0.67 11.84
N GLY A 40 8.83 0.77 11.42
CA GLY A 40 8.50 1.19 10.06
C GLY A 40 8.61 2.68 9.83
N GLY A 41 9.52 3.37 10.50
CA GLY A 41 9.71 4.80 10.29
C GLY A 41 8.66 5.72 10.91
N GLY A 42 7.88 5.23 11.86
CA GLY A 42 6.91 6.05 12.60
C GLY A 42 5.66 6.43 11.83
N MET A 43 5.36 5.76 10.71
CA MET A 43 4.13 6.03 9.97
C MET A 43 2.92 5.42 10.67
N GLU A 44 1.97 6.28 11.04
CA GLU A 44 0.69 5.84 11.55
C GLU A 44 -0.18 5.34 10.40
N TYR A 45 -0.75 4.14 10.57
CA TYR A 45 -1.57 3.49 9.56
C TYR A 45 -2.77 2.80 10.20
N TRP A 46 -3.93 2.92 9.59
CA TRP A 46 -5.16 2.27 10.02
C TRP A 46 -5.63 1.31 8.95
N MET A 47 -5.94 0.08 9.34
CA MET A 47 -6.55 -0.89 8.44
C MET A 47 -8.03 -0.59 8.32
N VAL A 48 -8.53 -0.53 7.09
CA VAL A 48 -9.92 -0.25 6.77
C VAL A 48 -10.54 -1.50 6.17
N ASN A 49 -11.40 -2.16 6.92
CA ASN A 49 -12.12 -3.34 6.46
C ASN A 49 -13.54 -2.94 6.06
N THR A 50 -13.77 -2.83 4.76
CA THR A 50 -15.12 -2.58 4.21
C THR A 50 -15.94 -3.85 4.18
N VAL A 51 -15.26 -5.01 4.14
CA VAL A 51 -15.83 -6.35 4.29
C VAL A 51 -14.98 -7.14 5.28
N PRO A 52 -15.57 -8.18 5.94
CA PRO A 52 -14.79 -9.00 6.87
C PRO A 52 -13.61 -9.69 6.19
N THR A 53 -12.57 -9.95 6.95
CA THR A 53 -11.39 -10.68 6.49
C THR A 53 -11.42 -12.12 6.98
N ASN A 54 -10.77 -13.02 6.22
CA ASN A 54 -10.51 -14.40 6.64
C ASN A 54 -9.24 -14.47 7.49
N ALA A 55 -8.82 -15.68 7.87
CA ALA A 55 -7.64 -15.90 8.70
C ALA A 55 -6.34 -15.41 8.05
N ASP A 56 -6.29 -15.33 6.73
CA ASP A 56 -5.13 -14.84 5.97
C ASP A 56 -5.15 -13.32 5.77
N GLY A 57 -6.12 -12.63 6.35
CA GLY A 57 -6.26 -11.19 6.20
C GLY A 57 -6.87 -10.74 4.88
N MET A 58 -7.39 -11.68 4.07
CA MET A 58 -8.01 -11.38 2.79
C MET A 58 -9.52 -11.19 2.94
N PRO A 59 -10.15 -10.40 2.05
CA PRO A 59 -11.60 -10.26 2.07
C PRO A 59 -12.29 -11.63 2.00
N SER A 60 -13.22 -11.89 2.90
CA SER A 60 -13.96 -13.15 2.96
C SER A 60 -15.15 -13.21 2.00
N ARG A 61 -15.45 -12.10 1.36
CA ARG A 61 -16.51 -11.96 0.33
C ARG A 61 -16.10 -10.82 -0.62
N PRO A 62 -16.77 -10.65 -1.77
CA PRO A 62 -16.44 -9.58 -2.71
C PRO A 62 -16.42 -8.21 -2.04
N GLY A 63 -15.33 -7.49 -2.23
CA GLY A 63 -15.09 -6.17 -1.66
C GLY A 63 -13.62 -5.83 -1.67
N VAL A 64 -13.30 -4.57 -1.44
CA VAL A 64 -11.91 -4.09 -1.37
C VAL A 64 -11.70 -3.49 0.02
N ASN A 65 -10.72 -4.01 0.74
CA ASN A 65 -10.26 -3.43 1.99
C ASN A 65 -9.04 -2.54 1.71
N GLY A 66 -8.75 -1.62 2.61
CA GLY A 66 -7.67 -0.68 2.37
C GLY A 66 -7.05 -0.14 3.64
N GLY A 67 -6.53 1.06 3.52
CA GLY A 67 -5.87 1.75 4.62
C GLY A 67 -6.26 3.22 4.69
N LEU A 68 -5.98 3.80 5.84
CA LEU A 68 -6.12 5.21 6.09
C LEU A 68 -4.84 5.67 6.76
N MET A 69 -4.33 6.80 6.36
CA MET A 69 -3.04 7.28 6.83
C MET A 69 -3.04 8.79 6.96
N ARG A 70 -2.10 9.30 7.75
CA ARG A 70 -1.91 10.74 7.84
C ARG A 70 -1.44 11.30 6.50
N ARG A 71 -2.04 12.39 6.06
CA ARG A 71 -1.62 13.10 4.84
C ARG A 71 -0.18 13.55 5.00
N MET A 72 0.64 13.22 4.01
CA MET A 72 2.08 13.50 4.06
C MET A 72 2.45 14.80 3.33
N MET A 73 1.63 15.22 2.37
CA MET A 73 1.86 16.46 1.63
C MET A 73 0.54 17.08 1.21
N PRO A 74 0.47 18.43 1.05
CA PRO A 74 -0.74 19.11 0.60
C PRO A 74 -1.21 18.56 -0.75
N GLY A 75 -2.52 18.40 -0.89
CA GLY A 75 -3.11 17.93 -2.14
C GLY A 75 -3.04 16.44 -2.37
N GLN A 76 -2.49 15.66 -1.45
CA GLN A 76 -2.48 14.20 -1.55
C GLN A 76 -3.90 13.66 -1.59
N THR A 77 -4.20 12.80 -2.58
CA THR A 77 -5.52 12.23 -2.83
C THR A 77 -5.53 10.73 -2.52
N PRO A 78 -6.70 10.11 -2.42
CA PRO A 78 -6.76 8.65 -2.31
C PRO A 78 -6.05 7.96 -3.46
N VAL A 79 -5.44 6.80 -3.18
CA VAL A 79 -4.66 6.01 -4.13
C VAL A 79 -5.25 4.60 -4.20
N ASN A 80 -5.49 4.11 -5.42
CA ASN A 80 -5.87 2.73 -5.66
C ASN A 80 -4.64 1.90 -5.97
N TYR A 81 -4.58 0.68 -5.43
CA TYR A 81 -3.50 -0.27 -5.63
C TYR A 81 -3.99 -1.39 -6.53
N ILE A 82 -3.27 -1.67 -7.59
CA ILE A 82 -3.59 -2.72 -8.55
C ILE A 82 -2.63 -3.91 -8.33
N GLY A 83 -3.18 -5.10 -8.15
CA GLY A 83 -2.40 -6.30 -7.93
C GLY A 83 -1.76 -6.80 -9.22
N VAL A 84 -0.46 -7.10 -9.16
CA VAL A 84 0.32 -7.65 -10.28
C VAL A 84 1.18 -8.82 -9.80
N ALA A 85 1.55 -9.69 -10.72
CA ALA A 85 2.43 -10.83 -10.41
C ALA A 85 3.90 -10.41 -10.31
N ASP A 86 4.35 -9.48 -11.16
CA ASP A 86 5.73 -9.02 -11.22
C ASP A 86 5.75 -7.48 -11.26
N LEU A 87 6.05 -6.89 -10.12
CA LEU A 87 6.03 -5.44 -9.97
C LEU A 87 7.07 -4.76 -10.86
N ASP A 88 8.27 -5.31 -10.93
CA ASP A 88 9.36 -4.70 -11.73
C ASP A 88 9.01 -4.65 -13.20
N GLU A 89 8.39 -5.72 -13.73
CA GLU A 89 7.93 -5.76 -15.11
C GLU A 89 6.87 -4.69 -15.38
N PHE A 90 5.91 -4.56 -14.48
CA PHE A 90 4.82 -3.59 -14.64
C PHE A 90 5.28 -2.15 -14.49
N VAL A 91 6.24 -1.87 -13.63
CA VAL A 91 6.84 -0.54 -13.53
C VAL A 91 7.52 -0.17 -14.85
N ARG A 92 8.35 -1.07 -15.40
CA ARG A 92 9.01 -0.82 -16.69
C ARG A 92 8.00 -0.61 -17.82
N LYS A 93 6.97 -1.44 -17.86
CA LYS A 93 5.91 -1.32 -18.86
C LYS A 93 5.16 0.01 -18.72
N ALA A 94 4.83 0.40 -17.50
CA ALA A 94 4.16 1.66 -17.23
C ALA A 94 4.97 2.86 -17.72
N GLU A 95 6.28 2.87 -17.43
CA GLU A 95 7.16 3.94 -17.90
C GLU A 95 7.21 4.02 -19.43
N ARG A 96 7.27 2.87 -20.12
CA ARG A 96 7.21 2.84 -21.58
C ARG A 96 5.88 3.40 -22.14
N LEU A 97 4.81 3.29 -21.36
CA LEU A 97 3.48 3.78 -21.74
C LEU A 97 3.21 5.22 -21.31
N GLY A 98 4.18 5.88 -20.68
CA GLY A 98 4.09 7.29 -20.33
C GLY A 98 3.88 7.60 -18.87
N ALA A 99 3.87 6.60 -17.99
CA ALA A 99 3.78 6.82 -16.56
C ALA A 99 5.10 7.37 -15.99
N LYS A 100 4.99 8.06 -14.85
CA LYS A 100 6.15 8.52 -14.09
C LYS A 100 6.18 7.84 -12.73
N VAL A 101 7.34 7.35 -12.33
CA VAL A 101 7.53 6.76 -11.01
C VAL A 101 7.64 7.88 -9.99
N LEU A 102 6.73 7.88 -9.01
CA LEU A 102 6.72 8.83 -7.90
C LEU A 102 7.39 8.25 -6.67
N MET A 103 7.15 6.97 -6.40
CA MET A 103 7.81 6.22 -5.35
C MET A 103 8.24 4.87 -5.93
N PRO A 104 9.57 4.58 -5.93
CA PRO A 104 10.06 3.32 -6.51
C PRO A 104 9.66 2.13 -5.66
N LYS A 105 9.92 0.92 -6.18
CA LYS A 105 9.65 -0.34 -5.47
C LYS A 105 10.10 -0.26 -4.02
N SER A 106 9.15 -0.45 -3.11
CA SER A 106 9.37 -0.36 -1.67
C SER A 106 8.70 -1.54 -0.97
N PRO A 107 9.30 -2.09 0.07
CA PRO A 107 8.72 -3.23 0.77
C PRO A 107 7.68 -2.77 1.82
N VAL A 108 6.64 -3.59 1.97
CA VAL A 108 5.88 -3.69 3.21
C VAL A 108 6.31 -5.02 3.82
N PRO A 109 7.12 -5.01 4.89
CA PRO A 109 7.73 -6.23 5.41
C PRO A 109 6.75 -7.36 5.64
N ASN A 110 7.11 -8.55 5.16
CA ASN A 110 6.33 -9.79 5.27
C ASN A 110 4.99 -9.78 4.53
N MET A 111 4.70 -8.76 3.75
CA MET A 111 3.42 -8.64 3.03
C MET A 111 3.60 -8.53 1.52
N GLY A 112 4.43 -7.62 1.05
CA GLY A 112 4.61 -7.43 -0.38
C GLY A 112 5.45 -6.22 -0.74
N TRP A 113 5.41 -5.88 -2.02
CA TRP A 113 6.11 -4.75 -2.61
C TRP A 113 5.10 -3.82 -3.28
N PHE A 114 5.39 -2.54 -3.23
CA PHE A 114 4.58 -1.56 -3.94
C PHE A 114 5.45 -0.52 -4.63
N ALA A 115 4.85 0.16 -5.60
CA ALA A 115 5.38 1.35 -6.22
C ALA A 115 4.23 2.31 -6.50
N GLN A 116 4.49 3.61 -6.44
CA GLN A 116 3.50 4.62 -6.80
C GLN A 116 3.95 5.34 -8.07
N LEU A 117 3.00 5.52 -8.98
CA LEU A 117 3.24 6.14 -10.27
C LEU A 117 2.13 7.15 -10.57
N SER A 118 2.40 8.06 -11.49
CA SER A 118 1.35 8.87 -12.10
C SER A 118 1.06 8.35 -13.49
N ASP A 119 -0.23 8.35 -13.84
CA ASP A 119 -0.65 7.98 -15.19
C ASP A 119 -0.44 9.14 -16.18
N THR A 120 -0.89 8.95 -17.43
CA THR A 120 -0.75 9.96 -18.48
C THR A 120 -1.56 11.23 -18.22
N GLU A 121 -2.49 11.20 -17.28
CA GLU A 121 -3.34 12.34 -16.92
C GLU A 121 -2.98 12.95 -15.56
N GLY A 122 -1.84 12.52 -14.98
CA GLY A 122 -1.38 13.03 -13.70
C GLY A 122 -2.05 12.44 -12.48
N ASN A 123 -2.85 11.38 -12.64
CA ASN A 123 -3.46 10.69 -11.50
C ASN A 123 -2.48 9.71 -10.87
N VAL A 124 -2.45 9.69 -9.55
CA VAL A 124 -1.61 8.74 -8.81
C VAL A 124 -2.31 7.40 -8.69
N PHE A 125 -1.60 6.34 -9.00
CA PHE A 125 -2.01 4.97 -8.72
C PHE A 125 -0.82 4.20 -8.17
N ALA A 126 -1.07 3.01 -7.62
CA ALA A 126 -0.01 2.16 -7.11
C ALA A 126 -0.14 0.75 -7.68
N ILE A 127 0.97 0.04 -7.70
CA ILE A 127 1.06 -1.36 -8.10
C ILE A 127 1.49 -2.15 -6.87
N TRP A 128 0.89 -3.31 -6.67
CA TRP A 128 1.16 -4.18 -5.52
C TRP A 128 1.49 -5.60 -5.97
N GLN A 129 2.55 -6.17 -5.39
CA GLN A 129 2.93 -7.56 -5.56
C GLN A 129 2.96 -8.23 -4.18
N ASN A 130 2.20 -9.31 -4.01
CA ASN A 130 2.27 -10.11 -2.78
C ASN A 130 3.61 -10.82 -2.68
N ASP A 131 4.24 -10.72 -1.53
CA ASP A 131 5.48 -11.44 -1.22
C ASP A 131 5.65 -11.52 0.30
N ALA A 132 5.48 -12.71 0.85
CA ALA A 132 5.63 -12.94 2.29
C ALA A 132 7.08 -12.71 2.78
N LYS A 133 8.05 -12.62 1.87
CA LYS A 133 9.46 -12.38 2.17
C LYS A 133 9.91 -10.96 1.86
N ALA A 134 8.98 -10.06 1.52
CA ALA A 134 9.33 -8.69 1.24
C ALA A 134 10.06 -8.05 2.43
N GLY A 135 11.05 -7.23 2.14
CA GLY A 135 11.87 -6.59 3.17
C GLY A 135 13.04 -7.44 3.65
N ALA A 136 12.86 -8.75 3.82
CA ALA A 136 13.93 -9.65 4.26
C ALA A 136 15.06 -9.76 3.21
N GLU A 137 14.69 -9.87 1.94
CA GLU A 137 15.68 -9.93 0.84
C GLU A 137 16.46 -8.63 0.70
N GLY A 138 15.80 -7.49 0.88
CA GLY A 138 16.44 -6.19 0.86
C GLY A 138 17.45 -6.02 1.99
N GLN A 139 17.14 -6.52 3.17
CA GLN A 139 18.06 -6.51 4.30
C GLN A 139 19.27 -7.39 4.04
N MET A 140 19.07 -8.59 3.51
CA MET A 140 20.16 -9.50 3.16
C MET A 140 21.07 -8.93 2.07
N ALA A 141 20.50 -8.28 1.08
CA ALA A 141 21.29 -7.60 0.04
C ALA A 141 22.10 -6.43 0.61
N GLY A 142 21.53 -5.68 1.55
CA GLY A 142 22.23 -4.60 2.23
C GLY A 142 23.38 -5.11 3.08
N GLU A 143 23.20 -6.20 3.80
CA GLU A 143 24.26 -6.83 4.60
C GLU A 143 25.39 -7.34 3.71
N LYS A 144 25.06 -7.99 2.59
CA LYS A 144 26.08 -8.44 1.63
C LYS A 144 26.89 -7.28 1.04
N ALA A 145 26.24 -6.19 0.72
CA ALA A 145 26.92 -4.99 0.23
C ALA A 145 27.81 -4.36 1.31
N GLY A 146 27.40 -4.41 2.57
CA GLY A 146 28.18 -3.95 3.70
C GLY A 146 29.43 -4.80 3.94
N ASN A 147 29.34 -6.10 3.75
CA ASN A 147 30.45 -7.03 3.93
C ASN A 147 31.44 -7.05 2.73
N ALA A 148 31.05 -6.53 1.61
CA ALA A 148 31.91 -6.43 0.42
C ALA A 148 32.84 -5.19 0.44
N ARG A 149 32.74 -4.37 1.48
CA ARG A 149 33.60 -3.21 1.68
C ARG A 149 34.70 -3.52 2.70
#